data_c83ba6dc0dbe5e637d4be165edeb6947
#
_entry.id   c83ba6dc0dbe5e637d4be165edeb6947
#
_cell.length_a   1.000
_cell.length_b   1.000
_cell.length_c   1.000
_cell.angle_alpha   90.00
_cell.angle_beta   90.00
_cell.angle_gamma   90.00
#
_symmetry.space_group_name_H-M   'P 1'
#
loop_
_entity.id
_entity.type
_entity.pdbx_description
1 polymer ?
#
loop_
_entity_poly.entity_id
_entity_poly.type
_entity_poly.pdbx_seq_one_letter_code
_entity_poly.pdbx_strand_id
1 'polypeptide(L)'
;MEIAYKRVLLKLSGEALAGERKTGIDANVVANICDKIKEIVEMGVQVSIVVGGGNFWRGRYGHEMERTTSDYMGMLATTINGLALQDALEARGIFTRLQTAIEMREIAEPYIKRKAAKHLEKGRVVIFACGTGNPYFSTDTGAALRAAETDSEVILLAKTIDGVYSADPKEDKTAVKYLLSTRQSASRENITDVSAFSGVRLRQKRSKPIFLACPTPLVRSGE
;
A
#
# COMPACT_ATOMS: atom_id res chain seq x y z
N MET A 1 -8.96 -2.81 24.68
CA MET A 1 -9.29 -3.51 23.39
C MET A 1 -8.07 -4.37 23.06
N GLU A 2 -8.25 -5.65 22.79
CA GLU A 2 -7.13 -6.56 22.50
C GLU A 2 -6.65 -6.32 21.06
N ILE A 3 -5.34 -6.16 20.87
CA ILE A 3 -4.73 -5.91 19.57
C ILE A 3 -4.62 -7.25 18.83
N ALA A 4 -5.34 -7.39 17.72
CA ALA A 4 -5.33 -8.61 16.93
C ALA A 4 -4.00 -8.84 16.17
N TYR A 5 -3.32 -7.78 15.74
CA TYR A 5 -2.06 -7.82 14.98
C TYR A 5 -1.07 -6.81 15.50
N LYS A 6 0.14 -7.24 15.80
CA LYS A 6 1.23 -6.39 16.33
C LYS A 6 1.99 -5.63 15.26
N ARG A 7 2.08 -6.20 14.04
CA ARG A 7 2.79 -5.59 12.92
C ARG A 7 1.97 -5.72 11.65
N VAL A 8 1.65 -4.58 11.05
CA VAL A 8 0.79 -4.48 9.87
C VAL A 8 1.50 -3.75 8.73
N LEU A 9 1.18 -4.14 7.50
CA LEU A 9 1.52 -3.37 6.32
C LEU A 9 0.24 -2.79 5.72
N LEU A 10 0.18 -1.46 5.60
CA LEU A 10 -0.90 -0.74 4.95
C LEU A 10 -0.50 -0.42 3.50
N LYS A 11 -1.26 -0.91 2.53
CA LYS A 11 -1.08 -0.52 1.13
C LYS A 11 -2.11 0.54 0.76
N LEU A 12 -1.61 1.71 0.36
CA LEU A 12 -2.40 2.84 -0.13
C LEU A 12 -2.28 2.94 -1.65
N SER A 13 -3.40 3.14 -2.35
CA SER A 13 -3.31 3.54 -3.75
C SER A 13 -2.96 5.02 -3.85
N GLY A 14 -2.15 5.41 -4.85
CA GLY A 14 -1.87 6.83 -5.09
C GLY A 14 -3.16 7.63 -5.35
N GLU A 15 -4.12 7.03 -6.03
CA GLU A 15 -5.42 7.67 -6.30
C GLU A 15 -6.19 8.02 -5.03
N ALA A 16 -6.05 7.21 -3.98
CA ALA A 16 -6.66 7.53 -2.69
C ALA A 16 -6.12 8.84 -2.11
N LEU A 17 -4.87 9.23 -2.43
CA LEU A 17 -4.27 10.48 -1.96
C LEU A 17 -4.71 11.70 -2.78
N ALA A 18 -5.22 11.51 -3.99
CA ALA A 18 -5.71 12.59 -4.85
C ALA A 18 -7.12 13.06 -4.47
N GLY A 19 -7.88 12.23 -3.74
CA GLY A 19 -9.27 12.53 -3.43
C GLY A 19 -10.12 12.79 -4.69
N GLU A 20 -10.97 13.78 -4.64
CA GLU A 20 -11.83 14.17 -5.76
C GLU A 20 -11.06 14.83 -6.94
N ARG A 21 -9.84 15.30 -6.70
CA ARG A 21 -8.99 15.94 -7.73
C ARG A 21 -8.56 14.98 -8.83
N LYS A 22 -8.61 13.67 -8.61
CA LYS A 22 -8.17 12.59 -9.51
C LYS A 22 -6.65 12.57 -9.78
N THR A 23 -5.95 13.69 -9.62
CA THR A 23 -4.50 13.84 -9.83
C THR A 23 -3.87 14.65 -8.69
N GLY A 24 -2.57 14.46 -8.47
CA GLY A 24 -1.83 15.14 -7.41
C GLY A 24 -2.16 14.62 -6.02
N ILE A 25 -2.01 15.47 -5.02
CA ILE A 25 -2.21 15.16 -3.60
C ILE A 25 -3.25 16.11 -3.02
N ASP A 26 -4.26 15.58 -2.34
CA ASP A 26 -5.19 16.35 -1.55
C ASP A 26 -4.75 16.36 -0.08
N ALA A 27 -4.42 17.55 0.43
CA ALA A 27 -3.90 17.71 1.78
C ALA A 27 -4.89 17.23 2.87
N ASN A 28 -6.20 17.45 2.66
CA ASN A 28 -7.23 17.02 3.63
C ASN A 28 -7.35 15.49 3.66
N VAL A 29 -7.27 14.85 2.51
CA VAL A 29 -7.31 13.40 2.41
C VAL A 29 -6.08 12.79 3.09
N VAL A 30 -4.88 13.33 2.82
CA VAL A 30 -3.64 12.89 3.48
C VAL A 30 -3.74 13.10 4.99
N ALA A 31 -4.24 14.26 5.44
CA ALA A 31 -4.47 14.54 6.85
C ALA A 31 -5.33 13.46 7.51
N ASN A 32 -6.50 13.17 6.94
CA ASN A 32 -7.43 12.15 7.47
C ASN A 32 -6.83 10.74 7.52
N ILE A 33 -6.04 10.37 6.51
CA ILE A 33 -5.33 9.07 6.49
C ILE A 33 -4.28 9.03 7.61
N CYS A 34 -3.52 10.10 7.78
CA CYS A 34 -2.48 10.19 8.80
C CYS A 34 -3.06 10.19 10.23
N ASP A 35 -4.23 10.80 10.45
CA ASP A 35 -4.92 10.75 11.74
C ASP A 35 -5.30 9.30 12.11
N LYS A 36 -5.82 8.53 11.16
CA LYS A 36 -6.12 7.10 11.38
C LYS A 36 -4.88 6.24 11.61
N ILE A 37 -3.79 6.54 10.90
CA ILE A 37 -2.52 5.85 11.12
C ILE A 37 -1.98 6.16 12.53
N LYS A 38 -2.10 7.42 12.97
CA LYS A 38 -1.72 7.84 14.33
C LYS A 38 -2.47 7.04 15.39
N GLU A 39 -3.79 6.93 15.29
CA GLU A 39 -4.61 6.12 16.21
C GLU A 39 -4.07 4.69 16.33
N ILE A 40 -3.75 4.04 15.20
CA ILE A 40 -3.23 2.67 15.18
C ILE A 40 -1.84 2.58 15.83
N VAL A 41 -0.96 3.54 15.55
CA VAL A 41 0.40 3.60 16.14
C VAL A 41 0.32 3.83 17.66
N GLU A 42 -0.56 4.71 18.12
CA GLU A 42 -0.77 4.98 19.54
C GLU A 42 -1.33 3.77 20.31
N MET A 43 -2.02 2.84 19.63
CA MET A 43 -2.39 1.54 20.19
C MET A 43 -1.19 0.60 20.37
N GLY A 44 0.02 0.96 19.91
CA GLY A 44 1.21 0.14 19.99
C GLY A 44 1.43 -0.82 18.81
N VAL A 45 0.68 -0.65 17.72
CA VAL A 45 0.86 -1.44 16.49
C VAL A 45 2.02 -0.88 15.67
N GLN A 46 2.89 -1.76 15.19
CA GLN A 46 3.97 -1.40 14.27
C GLN A 46 3.41 -1.31 12.85
N VAL A 47 3.51 -0.12 12.25
CA VAL A 47 2.90 0.17 10.96
C VAL A 47 3.97 0.40 9.90
N SER A 48 3.89 -0.34 8.80
CA SER A 48 4.58 -0.03 7.56
C SER A 48 3.59 0.32 6.46
N ILE A 49 4.00 1.17 5.52
CA ILE A 49 3.15 1.67 4.45
C ILE A 49 3.82 1.42 3.11
N VAL A 50 3.06 0.90 2.16
CA VAL A 50 3.44 0.91 0.73
C VAL A 50 2.45 1.81 0.01
N VAL A 51 2.95 2.79 -0.72
CA VAL A 51 2.11 3.74 -1.45
C VAL A 51 2.29 3.60 -2.96
N GLY A 52 1.18 3.65 -3.70
CA GLY A 52 1.19 3.69 -5.17
C GLY A 52 1.44 5.09 -5.73
N GLY A 53 1.73 5.18 -7.04
CA GLY A 53 1.99 6.44 -7.75
C GLY A 53 0.89 6.84 -8.75
N GLY A 54 -0.24 6.14 -8.77
CA GLY A 54 -1.27 6.27 -9.82
C GLY A 54 -1.98 7.62 -9.90
N ASN A 55 -1.81 8.50 -8.90
CA ASN A 55 -2.29 9.89 -8.90
C ASN A 55 -1.38 10.85 -9.71
N PHE A 56 -0.18 10.44 -10.04
CA PHE A 56 0.76 11.21 -10.87
C PHE A 56 1.04 10.51 -12.19
N TRP A 57 1.29 9.18 -12.17
CA TRP A 57 1.67 8.43 -13.33
C TRP A 57 1.17 6.99 -13.29
N ARG A 58 0.63 6.52 -14.43
CA ARG A 58 0.28 5.12 -14.65
C ARG A 58 1.01 4.59 -15.87
N GLY A 59 1.86 3.59 -15.68
CA GLY A 59 2.66 2.99 -16.74
C GLY A 59 1.87 2.46 -17.94
N ARG A 60 0.60 2.07 -17.72
CA ARG A 60 -0.27 1.59 -18.81
C ARG A 60 -0.76 2.69 -19.76
N TYR A 61 -0.59 3.97 -19.45
CA TYR A 61 -0.99 5.09 -20.35
C TYR A 61 0.15 5.58 -21.24
N GLY A 62 1.38 5.10 -21.06
CA GLY A 62 2.53 5.48 -21.87
C GLY A 62 2.64 4.65 -23.15
N HIS A 63 1.61 4.57 -23.98
CA HIS A 63 1.62 3.77 -25.23
C HIS A 63 2.74 4.19 -26.22
N GLU A 64 3.25 5.40 -26.10
CA GLU A 64 4.34 5.95 -26.93
C GLU A 64 5.70 5.93 -26.23
N MET A 65 5.76 5.46 -24.98
CA MET A 65 6.96 5.47 -24.14
C MET A 65 7.46 4.05 -23.90
N GLU A 66 8.76 3.90 -23.82
CA GLU A 66 9.40 2.65 -23.44
C GLU A 66 8.94 2.22 -22.04
N ARG A 67 8.54 0.97 -21.88
CA ARG A 67 7.87 0.43 -20.69
C ARG A 67 8.69 0.60 -19.41
N THR A 68 10.01 0.36 -19.47
CA THR A 68 10.87 0.49 -18.29
C THR A 68 10.96 1.94 -17.82
N THR A 69 11.06 2.89 -18.75
CA THR A 69 11.04 4.32 -18.47
C THR A 69 9.73 4.73 -17.78
N SER A 70 8.61 4.28 -18.33
CA SER A 70 7.28 4.52 -17.78
C SER A 70 7.13 3.95 -16.35
N ASP A 71 7.65 2.75 -16.10
CA ASP A 71 7.63 2.11 -14.79
C ASP A 71 8.51 2.86 -13.78
N TYR A 72 9.70 3.37 -14.19
CA TYR A 72 10.53 4.22 -13.33
C TYR A 72 9.84 5.54 -12.97
N MET A 73 9.14 6.18 -13.90
CA MET A 73 8.32 7.37 -13.59
C MET A 73 7.25 7.05 -12.54
N GLY A 74 6.59 5.89 -12.65
CA GLY A 74 5.66 5.41 -11.63
C GLY A 74 6.33 5.20 -10.27
N MET A 75 7.54 4.67 -10.23
CA MET A 75 8.33 4.51 -8.99
C MET A 75 8.65 5.87 -8.35
N LEU A 76 9.10 6.86 -9.15
CA LEU A 76 9.35 8.22 -8.67
C LEU A 76 8.08 8.88 -8.12
N ALA A 77 6.94 8.66 -8.77
CA ALA A 77 5.64 9.12 -8.29
C ALA A 77 5.29 8.57 -6.89
N THR A 78 5.67 7.32 -6.59
CA THR A 78 5.50 6.77 -5.22
C THR A 78 6.37 7.49 -4.20
N THR A 79 7.54 8.00 -4.58
CA THR A 79 8.42 8.75 -3.69
C THR A 79 7.80 10.11 -3.33
N ILE A 80 7.19 10.80 -4.30
CA ILE A 80 6.46 12.05 -4.05
C ILE A 80 5.36 11.81 -3.01
N ASN A 81 4.56 10.77 -3.18
CA ASN A 81 3.52 10.41 -2.22
C ASN A 81 4.10 10.02 -0.85
N GLY A 82 5.22 9.31 -0.84
CA GLY A 82 5.92 8.92 0.38
C GLY A 82 6.40 10.11 1.20
N LEU A 83 6.95 11.15 0.54
CA LEU A 83 7.38 12.39 1.19
C LEU A 83 6.21 13.14 1.82
N ALA A 84 5.09 13.26 1.09
CA ALA A 84 3.90 13.93 1.61
C ALA A 84 3.30 13.20 2.83
N LEU A 85 3.29 11.87 2.82
CA LEU A 85 2.85 11.08 3.96
C LEU A 85 3.82 11.19 5.14
N GLN A 86 5.13 11.21 4.89
CA GLN A 86 6.14 11.39 5.94
C GLN A 86 5.96 12.73 6.63
N ASP A 87 5.91 13.82 5.88
CA ASP A 87 5.73 15.18 6.41
C ASP A 87 4.45 15.28 7.25
N ALA A 88 3.33 14.79 6.71
CA ALA A 88 2.05 14.81 7.39
C ALA A 88 2.00 13.98 8.68
N LEU A 89 2.70 12.84 8.74
CA LEU A 89 2.82 12.01 9.95
C LEU A 89 3.74 12.66 10.97
N GLU A 90 4.88 13.21 10.54
CA GLU A 90 5.83 13.89 11.43
C GLU A 90 5.23 15.17 12.02
N ALA A 91 4.41 15.91 11.27
CA ALA A 91 3.62 17.05 11.79
C ALA A 91 2.62 16.64 12.90
N ARG A 92 2.27 15.34 12.98
CA ARG A 92 1.41 14.75 14.02
C ARG A 92 2.16 14.11 15.18
N GLY A 93 3.49 14.27 15.21
CA GLY A 93 4.37 13.70 16.24
C GLY A 93 4.70 12.21 16.03
N ILE A 94 4.39 11.64 14.87
CA ILE A 94 4.69 10.25 14.53
C ILE A 94 6.03 10.17 13.82
N PHE A 95 7.04 9.63 14.49
CA PHE A 95 8.35 9.41 13.87
C PHE A 95 8.23 8.47 12.67
N THR A 96 8.63 8.98 11.51
CA THR A 96 8.46 8.26 10.24
C THR A 96 9.79 8.15 9.50
N ARG A 97 9.96 7.10 8.70
CA ARG A 97 11.12 6.92 7.81
C ARG A 97 10.64 6.48 6.43
N LEU A 98 11.00 7.30 5.43
CA LEU A 98 10.84 6.94 4.03
C LEU A 98 12.05 6.12 3.57
N GLN A 99 11.79 4.95 3.01
CA GLN A 99 12.80 4.09 2.41
C GLN A 99 12.46 3.79 0.96
N THR A 100 13.44 3.94 0.07
CA THR A 100 13.27 3.75 -1.37
C THR A 100 14.06 2.55 -1.88
N ALA A 101 13.46 1.77 -2.79
CA ALA A 101 14.13 0.65 -3.43
C ALA A 101 15.15 1.10 -4.50
N ILE A 102 15.03 2.33 -5.00
CA ILE A 102 16.01 3.01 -5.84
C ILE A 102 16.76 4.00 -4.93
N GLU A 103 18.09 4.04 -5.00
CA GLU A 103 18.89 4.94 -4.17
C GLU A 103 18.63 6.41 -4.52
N MET A 104 18.21 7.17 -3.52
CA MET A 104 17.98 8.62 -3.56
C MET A 104 18.37 9.22 -2.21
N ARG A 105 19.64 9.11 -1.84
CA ARG A 105 20.14 9.35 -0.46
C ARG A 105 19.87 10.74 0.09
N GLU A 106 19.75 11.74 -0.78
CA GLU A 106 19.41 13.12 -0.42
C GLU A 106 17.93 13.28 -0.03
N ILE A 107 17.08 12.32 -0.42
CA ILE A 107 15.62 12.41 -0.27
C ILE A 107 15.11 11.39 0.76
N ALA A 108 15.65 10.14 0.70
CA ALA A 108 15.14 9.02 1.48
C ALA A 108 16.24 8.01 1.81
N GLU A 109 16.05 7.23 2.85
CA GLU A 109 16.96 6.13 3.17
C GLU A 109 16.90 5.04 2.09
N PRO A 110 18.03 4.48 1.64
CA PRO A 110 18.02 3.25 0.85
C PRO A 110 17.34 2.12 1.65
N TYR A 111 16.46 1.36 0.97
CA TYR A 111 15.82 0.23 1.61
C TYR A 111 16.82 -0.84 2.01
N ILE A 112 16.86 -1.12 3.30
CA ILE A 112 17.60 -2.23 3.88
C ILE A 112 16.70 -2.92 4.90
N LYS A 113 16.35 -4.19 4.67
CA LYS A 113 15.44 -4.98 5.52
C LYS A 113 15.71 -4.78 7.03
N ARG A 114 16.97 -4.92 7.45
CA ARG A 114 17.36 -4.81 8.86
C ARG A 114 17.12 -3.41 9.44
N LYS A 115 17.28 -2.36 8.63
CA LYS A 115 16.98 -0.98 9.05
C LYS A 115 15.48 -0.80 9.21
N ALA A 116 14.69 -1.27 8.23
CA ALA A 116 13.22 -1.23 8.29
C ALA A 116 12.70 -1.92 9.55
N ALA A 117 13.15 -3.14 9.83
CA ALA A 117 12.74 -3.88 11.03
C ALA A 117 13.08 -3.12 12.32
N LYS A 118 14.31 -2.56 12.43
CA LYS A 118 14.71 -1.75 13.59
C LYS A 118 13.90 -0.46 13.75
N HIS A 119 13.45 0.15 12.67
CA HIS A 119 12.56 1.31 12.75
C HIS A 119 11.18 0.90 13.29
N LEU A 120 10.60 -0.19 12.80
CA LEU A 120 9.32 -0.72 13.28
C LEU A 120 9.40 -1.11 14.76
N GLU A 121 10.47 -1.79 15.20
CA GLU A 121 10.71 -2.15 16.60
C GLU A 121 10.82 -0.93 17.54
N LYS A 122 11.26 0.22 17.01
CA LYS A 122 11.31 1.50 17.72
C LYS A 122 9.99 2.28 17.68
N GLY A 123 8.91 1.70 17.19
CA GLY A 123 7.60 2.34 17.05
C GLY A 123 7.55 3.43 15.97
N ARG A 124 8.50 3.43 15.02
CA ARG A 124 8.48 4.35 13.88
C ARG A 124 7.63 3.78 12.75
N VAL A 125 6.91 4.63 12.07
CA VAL A 125 6.26 4.26 10.80
C VAL A 125 7.33 4.18 9.70
N VAL A 126 7.27 3.14 8.88
CA VAL A 126 8.18 3.00 7.73
C VAL A 126 7.36 3.04 6.45
N ILE A 127 7.68 3.99 5.58
CA ILE A 127 7.06 4.13 4.26
C ILE A 127 8.01 3.54 3.22
N PHE A 128 7.53 2.60 2.42
CA PHE A 128 8.28 2.00 1.33
C PHE A 128 7.83 2.59 0.00
N ALA A 129 8.74 3.23 -0.72
CA ALA A 129 8.54 3.74 -2.06
C ALA A 129 9.39 3.02 -3.11
N CYS A 130 9.14 3.28 -4.37
CA CYS A 130 9.73 2.63 -5.54
C CYS A 130 9.43 1.14 -5.67
N GLY A 131 8.38 0.64 -5.00
CA GLY A 131 7.93 -0.74 -5.13
C GLY A 131 9.04 -1.78 -4.87
N THR A 132 9.33 -2.63 -5.86
CA THR A 132 10.44 -3.58 -5.81
C THR A 132 11.78 -2.99 -6.25
N GLY A 133 11.79 -1.80 -6.85
CA GLY A 133 12.94 -1.19 -7.52
C GLY A 133 13.16 -1.70 -8.95
N ASN A 134 12.33 -2.62 -9.42
CA ASN A 134 12.44 -3.22 -10.76
C ASN A 134 11.21 -2.89 -11.60
N PRO A 135 11.37 -2.57 -12.89
CA PRO A 135 10.27 -2.46 -13.84
C PRO A 135 9.44 -3.75 -13.93
N TYR A 136 8.26 -3.68 -14.51
CA TYR A 136 7.30 -4.78 -14.72
C TYR A 136 6.60 -5.31 -13.47
N PHE A 137 6.93 -4.84 -12.27
CA PHE A 137 6.28 -5.24 -11.02
C PHE A 137 5.26 -4.19 -10.55
N SER A 138 4.11 -4.67 -10.10
CA SER A 138 3.08 -3.80 -9.52
C SER A 138 3.45 -3.36 -8.09
N THR A 139 2.82 -2.27 -7.64
CA THR A 139 2.91 -1.84 -6.23
C THR A 139 2.39 -2.91 -5.26
N ASP A 140 1.41 -3.72 -5.68
CA ASP A 140 0.86 -4.81 -4.88
C ASP A 140 1.88 -5.93 -4.69
N THR A 141 2.67 -6.24 -5.74
CA THR A 141 3.83 -7.17 -5.63
C THR A 141 4.87 -6.61 -4.66
N GLY A 142 5.17 -5.31 -4.75
CA GLY A 142 6.05 -4.63 -3.80
C GLY A 142 5.54 -4.73 -2.36
N ALA A 143 4.23 -4.54 -2.13
CA ALA A 143 3.63 -4.65 -0.81
C ALA A 143 3.76 -6.07 -0.23
N ALA A 144 3.50 -7.10 -1.05
CA ALA A 144 3.66 -8.50 -0.64
C ALA A 144 5.12 -8.83 -0.27
N LEU A 145 6.08 -8.35 -1.07
CA LEU A 145 7.51 -8.53 -0.80
C LEU A 145 7.91 -7.85 0.52
N ARG A 146 7.56 -6.56 0.71
CA ARG A 146 7.91 -5.83 1.93
C ARG A 146 7.24 -6.41 3.18
N ALA A 147 5.99 -6.88 3.07
CA ALA A 147 5.32 -7.56 4.19
C ALA A 147 6.06 -8.84 4.60
N ALA A 148 6.48 -9.65 3.63
CA ALA A 148 7.26 -10.86 3.90
C ALA A 148 8.63 -10.56 4.51
N GLU A 149 9.33 -9.54 4.00
CA GLU A 149 10.66 -9.17 4.48
C GLU A 149 10.64 -8.55 5.88
N THR A 150 9.57 -7.84 6.23
CA THR A 150 9.41 -7.19 7.55
C THR A 150 8.63 -8.01 8.56
N ASP A 151 8.27 -9.26 8.21
CA ASP A 151 7.47 -10.15 9.06
C ASP A 151 6.12 -9.52 9.47
N SER A 152 5.46 -8.81 8.56
CA SER A 152 4.13 -8.26 8.80
C SER A 152 3.09 -9.38 8.88
N GLU A 153 2.24 -9.34 9.91
CA GLU A 153 1.24 -10.36 10.18
C GLU A 153 0.05 -10.28 9.22
N VAL A 154 -0.23 -9.05 8.72
CA VAL A 154 -1.36 -8.78 7.82
C VAL A 154 -1.00 -7.67 6.85
N ILE A 155 -1.59 -7.74 5.64
CA ILE A 155 -1.58 -6.65 4.66
C ILE A 155 -2.98 -6.07 4.60
N LEU A 156 -3.13 -4.80 4.92
CA LEU A 156 -4.37 -4.05 4.82
C LEU A 156 -4.36 -3.27 3.50
N LEU A 157 -5.32 -3.56 2.63
CA LEU A 157 -5.44 -2.90 1.33
C LEU A 157 -6.50 -1.80 1.41
N ALA A 158 -6.08 -0.54 1.41
CA ALA A 158 -6.98 0.60 1.25
C ALA A 158 -7.28 0.78 -0.25
N LYS A 159 -8.42 0.27 -0.67
CA LYS A 159 -8.93 0.37 -2.05
C LYS A 159 -10.26 1.12 -2.08
N THR A 160 -10.62 1.65 -3.24
CA THR A 160 -11.94 2.26 -3.50
C THR A 160 -13.06 1.22 -3.62
N ILE A 161 -12.71 -0.07 -3.70
CA ILE A 161 -13.62 -1.21 -3.76
C ILE A 161 -13.62 -1.89 -2.40
N ASP A 162 -14.80 -2.19 -1.88
CA ASP A 162 -15.03 -2.68 -0.51
C ASP A 162 -14.77 -4.19 -0.31
N GLY A 163 -14.20 -4.87 -1.29
CA GLY A 163 -13.90 -6.30 -1.20
C GLY A 163 -13.23 -6.89 -2.44
N VAL A 164 -13.11 -8.21 -2.45
CA VAL A 164 -12.67 -9.00 -3.59
C VAL A 164 -13.90 -9.52 -4.32
N TYR A 165 -13.95 -9.37 -5.64
CA TYR A 165 -15.07 -9.74 -6.49
C TYR A 165 -14.64 -10.75 -7.55
N SER A 166 -15.62 -11.46 -8.14
CA SER A 166 -15.39 -12.39 -9.26
C SER A 166 -14.97 -11.69 -10.55
N ALA A 167 -15.34 -10.41 -10.70
CA ALA A 167 -14.96 -9.52 -11.82
C ALA A 167 -14.94 -8.08 -11.31
N ASP A 168 -14.51 -7.10 -12.11
CA ASP A 168 -14.58 -5.68 -11.73
C ASP A 168 -16.05 -5.23 -11.61
N PRO A 169 -16.55 -4.88 -10.41
CA PRO A 169 -17.95 -4.49 -10.21
C PRO A 169 -18.33 -3.17 -10.90
N LYS A 170 -17.35 -2.41 -11.41
CA LYS A 170 -17.60 -1.22 -12.21
C LYS A 170 -17.93 -1.56 -13.68
N GLU A 171 -17.37 -2.66 -14.18
CA GLU A 171 -17.54 -3.13 -15.54
C GLU A 171 -18.62 -4.22 -15.62
N ASP A 172 -18.66 -5.12 -14.63
CA ASP A 172 -19.61 -6.22 -14.55
C ASP A 172 -20.51 -6.08 -13.30
N LYS A 173 -21.77 -5.69 -13.51
CA LYS A 173 -22.78 -5.55 -12.44
C LYS A 173 -23.20 -6.89 -11.83
N THR A 174 -22.84 -8.02 -12.45
CA THR A 174 -23.12 -9.37 -11.93
C THR A 174 -21.98 -9.90 -11.06
N ALA A 175 -20.91 -9.12 -10.89
CA ALA A 175 -19.77 -9.49 -10.08
C ALA A 175 -20.17 -9.78 -8.62
N VAL A 176 -19.82 -10.97 -8.14
CA VAL A 176 -20.14 -11.45 -6.79
C VAL A 176 -18.99 -11.14 -5.84
N LYS A 177 -19.32 -10.50 -4.71
CA LYS A 177 -18.33 -10.23 -3.66
C LYS A 177 -18.04 -11.50 -2.86
N TYR A 178 -16.76 -11.83 -2.70
CA TYR A 178 -16.32 -12.91 -1.82
C TYR A 178 -16.25 -12.44 -0.37
N LEU A 179 -16.92 -13.16 0.52
CA LEU A 179 -16.90 -12.86 1.96
C LEU A 179 -15.56 -13.22 2.61
N LEU A 180 -14.90 -14.25 2.09
CA LEU A 180 -13.56 -14.68 2.51
C LEU A 180 -12.85 -15.27 1.30
N SER A 181 -11.67 -14.73 0.98
CA SER A 181 -10.83 -15.29 -0.08
C SER A 181 -9.55 -15.85 0.54
N THR A 182 -9.34 -17.16 0.40
CA THR A 182 -8.04 -17.78 0.64
C THR A 182 -7.30 -17.88 -0.69
N ARG A 183 -5.97 -17.89 -0.67
CA ARG A 183 -5.14 -18.04 -1.88
C ARG A 183 -5.54 -19.27 -2.74
N GLN A 184 -6.02 -20.35 -2.12
CA GLN A 184 -6.45 -21.56 -2.82
C GLN A 184 -7.77 -21.38 -3.57
N SER A 185 -8.71 -20.60 -3.04
CA SER A 185 -9.97 -20.27 -3.73
C SER A 185 -9.73 -19.30 -4.88
N ALA A 186 -8.88 -18.27 -4.68
CA ALA A 186 -8.54 -17.31 -5.71
C ALA A 186 -7.88 -17.94 -6.95
N SER A 187 -7.04 -18.97 -6.77
CA SER A 187 -6.35 -19.64 -7.89
C SER A 187 -7.26 -20.61 -8.67
N ARG A 188 -8.39 -21.06 -8.10
CA ARG A 188 -9.33 -21.97 -8.75
C ARG A 188 -10.43 -21.29 -9.57
N GLU A 189 -10.71 -20.02 -9.31
CA GLU A 189 -11.89 -19.33 -9.83
C GLU A 189 -11.56 -18.15 -10.78
N ASN A 190 -10.43 -18.17 -11.51
CA ASN A 190 -10.07 -17.14 -12.51
C ASN A 190 -10.30 -15.68 -12.02
N ILE A 191 -9.93 -15.36 -10.78
CA ILE A 191 -10.06 -14.02 -10.23
C ILE A 191 -9.03 -13.10 -10.91
N THR A 192 -9.46 -12.37 -11.90
CA THR A 192 -8.60 -11.53 -12.77
C THR A 192 -7.96 -10.34 -12.03
N ASP A 193 -8.55 -9.90 -10.91
CA ASP A 193 -8.03 -8.72 -10.17
C ASP A 193 -7.02 -9.07 -9.04
N VAL A 194 -6.74 -10.35 -8.83
CA VAL A 194 -5.69 -10.83 -7.90
C VAL A 194 -4.41 -11.21 -8.63
N SER A 195 -4.34 -10.97 -9.93
CA SER A 195 -3.19 -11.33 -10.78
C SER A 195 -1.84 -10.76 -10.31
N ALA A 196 -1.85 -9.67 -9.57
CA ALA A 196 -0.65 -9.07 -9.00
C ALA A 196 0.02 -9.93 -7.90
N PHE A 197 -0.70 -10.85 -7.27
CA PHE A 197 -0.19 -11.68 -6.17
C PHE A 197 0.21 -13.10 -6.58
N SER A 198 -0.02 -13.50 -7.82
CA SER A 198 0.15 -14.89 -8.26
C SER A 198 1.59 -15.41 -8.28
N GLY A 199 2.59 -14.55 -8.13
CA GLY A 199 4.01 -14.92 -8.19
C GLY A 199 4.74 -15.07 -6.84
N VAL A 200 4.22 -14.49 -5.75
CA VAL A 200 4.96 -14.47 -4.48
C VAL A 200 4.51 -15.60 -3.54
N ARG A 201 5.29 -16.66 -3.49
CA ARG A 201 5.12 -17.75 -2.53
C ARG A 201 5.63 -17.29 -1.16
N LEU A 202 4.77 -16.69 -0.35
CA LEU A 202 5.10 -16.38 1.04
C LEU A 202 5.19 -17.69 1.83
N ARG A 203 6.42 -18.17 2.05
CA ARG A 203 6.70 -19.31 2.93
C ARG A 203 6.77 -18.77 4.36
N GLN A 204 5.63 -18.56 4.98
CA GLN A 204 5.58 -18.17 6.38
C GLN A 204 5.41 -19.42 7.27
N LYS A 205 6.34 -19.61 8.21
CA LYS A 205 6.17 -20.56 9.29
C LYS A 205 5.04 -20.04 10.20
N ARG A 206 3.87 -20.70 10.16
CA ARG A 206 2.79 -20.67 11.16
C ARG A 206 1.78 -19.52 11.21
N SER A 207 1.62 -18.63 10.27
CA SER A 207 0.37 -17.84 10.20
C SER A 207 -0.02 -17.55 8.74
N LYS A 208 -1.32 -17.65 8.45
CA LYS A 208 -1.86 -17.37 7.10
C LYS A 208 -1.97 -15.86 6.96
N PRO A 209 -1.43 -15.22 5.91
CA PRO A 209 -1.71 -13.80 5.66
C PRO A 209 -3.20 -13.64 5.40
N ILE A 210 -3.86 -12.84 6.21
CA ILE A 210 -5.26 -12.47 6.03
C ILE A 210 -5.26 -11.15 5.27
N PHE A 211 -5.92 -11.13 4.12
CA PHE A 211 -6.18 -9.91 3.35
C PHE A 211 -7.49 -9.31 3.86
N LEU A 212 -7.44 -8.18 4.53
CA LEU A 212 -8.61 -7.41 4.88
C LEU A 212 -8.68 -6.19 3.95
N ALA A 213 -9.72 -6.14 3.11
CA ALA A 213 -10.11 -4.89 2.49
C ALA A 213 -10.74 -4.03 3.60
N CYS A 214 -10.09 -2.92 3.95
CA CYS A 214 -10.70 -1.94 4.85
C CYS A 214 -11.63 -1.06 4.01
N PRO A 215 -12.95 -1.10 4.18
CA PRO A 215 -13.82 -0.10 3.60
C PRO A 215 -13.50 1.20 4.31
N THR A 216 -12.85 2.12 3.63
CA THR A 216 -12.80 3.50 4.08
C THR A 216 -14.18 4.11 3.89
N PRO A 217 -14.92 4.45 4.92
CA PRO A 217 -15.97 5.44 4.79
C PRO A 217 -15.26 6.79 4.72
N LEU A 218 -14.76 7.15 3.54
CA LEU A 218 -14.38 8.51 3.25
C LEU A 218 -15.69 9.31 3.18
N VAL A 219 -15.91 10.07 4.24
CA VAL A 219 -16.85 11.19 4.33
C VAL A 219 -18.31 10.82 4.04
N ARG A 220 -19.09 10.58 5.08
CA ARG A 220 -20.51 10.95 5.02
C ARG A 220 -20.55 12.47 4.86
N SER A 221 -21.00 12.95 3.71
CA SER A 221 -21.53 14.28 3.55
C SER A 221 -22.58 14.46 4.65
N GLY A 222 -22.32 15.36 5.59
CA GLY A 222 -23.30 15.78 6.57
C GLY A 222 -24.48 16.42 5.84
N GLU A 223 -25.68 16.06 6.28
CA GLU A 223 -26.85 16.91 6.16
C GLU A 223 -26.61 18.21 6.94
#